data_53d70a5475c8e6fc7371c04d6bf5594c
#
_entry.id   53d70a5475c8e6fc7371c04d6bf5594c
#
_cell.length_a   1.000
_cell.length_b   1.000
_cell.length_c   1.000
_cell.angle_alpha   90.00
_cell.angle_beta   90.00
_cell.angle_gamma   90.00
#
_symmetry.space_group_name_H-M   'P 1'
#
loop_
_entity.id
_entity.type
_entity.pdbx_description
1 polymer ?
#
loop_
_entity_poly.entity_id
_entity_poly.type
_entity_poly.pdbx_seq_one_letter_code
_entity_poly.pdbx_strand_id
1 'polypeptide(L)'
;MSLDERRAKATAWALTFADVVTLLLTFFVLLLVMLSDAEKRLSTLIEKLLDETYEEMTMGLSYDNISVDRETKGIKITITGNLFKSTSAEIDPKYYDVVHQIGQLIADSDLMNINSREEHKSLLEIIDQNNATLNVEVRCEGHTDDAKLPP
;
A
#
# COMPACT_ATOMS: atom_id res chain seq x y z
N MET A 1 47.90 14.51 -45.85
CA MET A 1 46.55 14.31 -45.32
C MET A 1 45.78 15.61 -45.52
N SER A 2 44.82 15.63 -46.44
CA SER A 2 44.06 16.84 -46.81
C SER A 2 43.13 17.28 -45.66
N LEU A 3 42.74 18.55 -45.68
CA LEU A 3 41.74 19.04 -44.70
C LEU A 3 40.39 18.28 -44.76
N ASP A 4 40.04 17.82 -45.95
CA ASP A 4 38.79 17.04 -46.17
C ASP A 4 38.87 15.63 -45.56
N GLU A 5 40.02 14.98 -45.60
CA GLU A 5 40.24 13.68 -44.95
C GLU A 5 40.17 13.79 -43.42
N ARG A 6 40.66 14.90 -42.84
CA ARG A 6 40.58 15.17 -41.40
C ARG A 6 39.14 15.41 -40.96
N ARG A 7 38.37 16.17 -41.74
CA ARG A 7 36.94 16.41 -41.50
C ARG A 7 36.13 15.14 -41.62
N ALA A 8 36.38 14.31 -42.65
CA ALA A 8 35.68 13.02 -42.80
C ALA A 8 35.94 12.07 -41.62
N LYS A 9 37.16 11.98 -41.10
CA LYS A 9 37.48 11.17 -39.93
C LYS A 9 36.81 11.69 -38.66
N ALA A 10 36.80 13.02 -38.46
CA ALA A 10 36.11 13.62 -37.32
C ALA A 10 34.60 13.42 -37.36
N THR A 11 33.99 13.48 -38.54
CA THR A 11 32.55 13.20 -38.73
C THR A 11 32.21 11.72 -38.51
N ALA A 12 33.06 10.82 -39.01
CA ALA A 12 32.86 9.38 -38.79
C ALA A 12 32.94 9.00 -37.31
N TRP A 13 33.84 9.59 -36.53
CA TRP A 13 33.90 9.39 -35.09
C TRP A 13 32.65 9.91 -34.37
N ALA A 14 32.18 11.10 -34.75
CA ALA A 14 30.96 11.68 -34.15
C ALA A 14 29.71 10.83 -34.43
N LEU A 15 29.63 10.23 -35.63
CA LEU A 15 28.54 9.32 -35.99
C LEU A 15 28.54 8.05 -35.11
N THR A 16 29.68 7.41 -34.94
CA THR A 16 29.79 6.21 -34.09
C THR A 16 29.53 6.52 -32.61
N PHE A 17 29.99 7.68 -32.16
CA PHE A 17 29.70 8.16 -30.80
C PHE A 17 28.17 8.41 -30.58
N ALA A 18 27.54 9.10 -31.55
CA ALA A 18 26.11 9.36 -31.50
C ALA A 18 25.28 8.05 -31.51
N ASP A 19 25.70 7.05 -32.28
CA ASP A 19 25.02 5.74 -32.30
C ASP A 19 25.10 5.03 -30.95
N VAL A 20 26.29 4.97 -30.34
CA VAL A 20 26.49 4.38 -29.01
C VAL A 20 25.67 5.09 -27.94
N VAL A 21 25.63 6.43 -27.97
CA VAL A 21 24.82 7.22 -27.00
C VAL A 21 23.32 6.96 -27.21
N THR A 22 22.88 6.86 -28.47
CA THR A 22 21.48 6.56 -28.77
C THR A 22 21.09 5.16 -28.31
N LEU A 23 21.93 4.15 -28.53
CA LEU A 23 21.73 2.78 -28.03
C LEU A 23 21.70 2.75 -26.51
N LEU A 24 22.58 3.47 -25.84
CA LEU A 24 22.58 3.58 -24.38
C LEU A 24 21.27 4.22 -23.86
N LEU A 25 20.83 5.30 -24.50
CA LEU A 25 19.60 5.98 -24.15
C LEU A 25 18.38 5.04 -24.31
N THR A 26 18.26 4.34 -25.43
CA THR A 26 17.16 3.40 -25.66
C THR A 26 17.17 2.26 -24.64
N PHE A 27 18.34 1.77 -24.26
CA PHE A 27 18.50 0.77 -23.22
C PHE A 27 17.99 1.28 -21.87
N PHE A 28 18.35 2.50 -21.45
CA PHE A 28 17.85 3.09 -20.20
C PHE A 28 16.33 3.31 -20.22
N VAL A 29 15.78 3.75 -21.35
CA VAL A 29 14.33 3.92 -21.49
C VAL A 29 13.61 2.59 -21.33
N LEU A 30 14.12 1.52 -21.94
CA LEU A 30 13.55 0.17 -21.79
C LEU A 30 13.62 -0.32 -20.34
N LEU A 31 14.74 -0.12 -19.65
CA LEU A 31 14.87 -0.43 -18.22
C LEU A 31 13.84 0.33 -17.39
N LEU A 32 13.67 1.62 -17.64
CA LEU A 32 12.69 2.46 -16.94
C LEU A 32 11.26 1.92 -17.11
N VAL A 33 10.90 1.55 -18.32
CA VAL A 33 9.57 0.97 -18.62
C VAL A 33 9.37 -0.34 -17.86
N MET A 34 10.35 -1.24 -17.87
CA MET A 34 10.27 -2.53 -17.14
C MET A 34 10.08 -2.33 -15.63
N LEU A 35 10.83 -1.40 -15.03
CA LEU A 35 10.69 -1.07 -13.60
C LEU A 35 9.31 -0.48 -13.28
N SER A 36 8.81 0.43 -14.11
CA SER A 36 7.49 1.03 -13.92
C SER A 36 6.35 0.01 -14.00
N ASP A 37 6.45 -0.99 -14.86
CA ASP A 37 5.43 -2.03 -14.98
C ASP A 37 5.40 -2.97 -13.77
N ALA A 38 6.55 -3.29 -13.19
CA ALA A 38 6.63 -4.09 -11.98
C ALA A 38 5.98 -3.39 -10.78
N GLU A 39 6.27 -2.10 -10.58
CA GLU A 39 5.66 -1.29 -9.52
C GLU A 39 4.14 -1.18 -9.68
N LYS A 40 3.64 -0.97 -10.89
CA LYS A 40 2.20 -0.89 -11.16
C LYS A 40 1.48 -2.20 -10.82
N ARG A 41 2.06 -3.35 -11.18
CA ARG A 41 1.47 -4.67 -10.86
C ARG A 41 1.36 -4.87 -9.37
N LEU A 42 2.40 -4.55 -8.61
CA LEU A 42 2.41 -4.64 -7.16
C LEU A 42 1.33 -3.74 -6.54
N SER A 43 1.26 -2.47 -6.95
CA SER A 43 0.23 -1.52 -6.47
C SER A 43 -1.18 -2.04 -6.75
N THR A 44 -1.44 -2.54 -7.96
CA THR A 44 -2.77 -3.05 -8.34
C THR A 44 -3.18 -4.27 -7.47
N LEU A 45 -2.24 -5.16 -7.16
CA LEU A 45 -2.54 -6.31 -6.32
C LEU A 45 -2.78 -5.92 -4.85
N ILE A 46 -2.03 -4.94 -4.34
CA ILE A 46 -2.26 -4.40 -3.00
C ILE A 46 -3.61 -3.68 -2.93
N GLU A 47 -3.97 -2.87 -3.92
CA GLU A 47 -5.27 -2.23 -4.01
C GLU A 47 -6.41 -3.26 -4.01
N LYS A 48 -6.29 -4.32 -4.81
CA LYS A 48 -7.27 -5.40 -4.84
C LYS A 48 -7.42 -6.08 -3.47
N LEU A 49 -6.32 -6.41 -2.80
CA LEU A 49 -6.33 -7.00 -1.46
C LEU A 49 -7.04 -6.08 -0.44
N LEU A 50 -6.77 -4.78 -0.52
CA LEU A 50 -7.40 -3.79 0.36
C LEU A 50 -8.89 -3.62 0.05
N ASP A 51 -9.30 -3.70 -1.19
CA ASP A 51 -10.71 -3.62 -1.60
C ASP A 51 -11.48 -4.86 -1.13
N GLU A 52 -10.92 -6.07 -1.28
CA GLU A 52 -11.49 -7.32 -0.77
C GLU A 52 -11.63 -7.28 0.76
N THR A 53 -10.60 -6.83 1.46
CA THR A 53 -10.66 -6.66 2.92
C THR A 53 -11.67 -5.59 3.34
N TYR A 54 -11.81 -4.50 2.59
CA TYR A 54 -12.81 -3.46 2.85
C TYR A 54 -14.24 -4.01 2.73
N GLU A 55 -14.52 -4.80 1.69
CA GLU A 55 -15.82 -5.46 1.52
C GLU A 55 -16.12 -6.42 2.67
N GLU A 56 -15.14 -7.24 3.06
CA GLU A 56 -15.24 -8.17 4.19
C GLU A 56 -15.58 -7.43 5.50
N MET A 57 -14.84 -6.34 5.80
CA MET A 57 -15.09 -5.51 6.99
C MET A 57 -16.46 -4.84 6.96
N THR A 58 -16.88 -4.33 5.81
CA THR A 58 -18.17 -3.66 5.65
C THR A 58 -19.33 -4.65 5.84
N MET A 59 -19.19 -5.88 5.34
CA MET A 59 -20.19 -6.92 5.53
C MET A 59 -20.25 -7.42 6.98
N GLY A 60 -19.10 -7.51 7.65
CA GLY A 60 -19.00 -7.99 9.02
C GLY A 60 -19.39 -6.98 10.09
N LEU A 61 -19.36 -5.68 9.77
CA LEU A 61 -19.60 -4.57 10.72
C LEU A 61 -20.85 -3.76 10.33
N SER A 62 -22.02 -4.37 10.40
CA SER A 62 -23.30 -3.71 10.10
C SER A 62 -23.92 -3.07 11.34
N TYR A 63 -23.27 -2.05 11.92
CA TYR A 63 -23.77 -1.30 13.07
C TYR A 63 -23.95 0.18 12.72
N ASP A 64 -25.04 0.80 13.20
CA ASP A 64 -25.35 2.21 12.91
C ASP A 64 -24.29 3.21 13.37
N ASN A 65 -23.49 2.83 14.36
CA ASN A 65 -22.45 3.67 14.97
C ASN A 65 -21.03 3.31 14.52
N ILE A 66 -20.88 2.43 13.54
CA ILE A 66 -19.59 2.05 12.96
C ILE A 66 -19.58 2.42 11.50
N SER A 67 -18.54 3.14 11.07
CA SER A 67 -18.24 3.35 9.67
C SER A 67 -16.93 2.66 9.29
N VAL A 68 -16.91 2.08 8.10
CA VAL A 68 -15.73 1.51 7.49
C VAL A 68 -15.41 2.34 6.26
N ASP A 69 -14.25 2.92 6.22
CA ASP A 69 -13.80 3.81 5.14
C ASP A 69 -12.54 3.23 4.48
N ARG A 70 -12.53 3.22 3.15
CA ARG A 70 -11.37 2.81 2.36
C ARG A 70 -10.45 4.01 2.15
N GLU A 71 -9.26 3.97 2.74
CA GLU A 71 -8.22 4.97 2.54
C GLU A 71 -7.16 4.50 1.53
N THR A 72 -6.31 5.40 1.05
CA THR A 72 -5.31 5.10 0.01
C THR A 72 -4.37 3.95 0.39
N LYS A 73 -4.05 3.80 1.67
CA LYS A 73 -3.06 2.81 2.15
C LYS A 73 -3.62 1.85 3.20
N GLY A 74 -4.92 1.81 3.38
CA GLY A 74 -5.52 0.99 4.42
C GLY A 74 -7.01 1.12 4.53
N ILE A 75 -7.54 0.57 5.60
CA ILE A 75 -8.95 0.59 5.95
C ILE A 75 -9.07 1.26 7.31
N LYS A 76 -9.98 2.20 7.41
CA LYS A 76 -10.28 2.93 8.64
C LYS A 76 -11.63 2.48 9.17
N ILE A 77 -11.65 1.98 10.38
CA ILE A 77 -12.88 1.65 11.11
C ILE A 77 -13.08 2.73 12.16
N THR A 78 -14.19 3.44 12.08
CA THR A 78 -14.53 4.52 13.02
C THR A 78 -15.74 4.10 13.82
N ILE A 79 -15.61 4.12 15.15
CA ILE A 79 -16.71 3.90 16.07
C ILE A 79 -17.13 5.28 16.62
N THR A 80 -18.37 5.66 16.35
CA THR A 80 -18.93 6.93 16.82
C THR A 80 -19.78 6.72 18.08
N GLY A 81 -19.71 7.68 19.01
CA GLY A 81 -20.47 7.65 20.27
C GLY A 81 -19.56 7.65 21.50
N ASN A 82 -20.20 7.53 22.68
CA ASN A 82 -19.50 7.56 23.97
C ASN A 82 -18.86 6.18 24.27
N LEU A 83 -17.80 5.85 23.54
CA LEU A 83 -17.06 4.60 23.72
C LEU A 83 -16.38 4.50 25.08
N PHE A 84 -15.89 5.64 25.57
CA PHE A 84 -15.21 5.75 26.85
C PHE A 84 -16.15 6.26 27.94
N LYS A 85 -15.93 5.81 29.15
CA LYS A 85 -16.59 6.39 30.32
C LYS A 85 -16.14 7.85 30.47
N SER A 86 -17.07 8.73 30.84
CA SER A 86 -16.73 10.15 31.05
C SER A 86 -15.55 10.30 32.02
N THR A 87 -14.57 11.14 31.64
CA THR A 87 -13.34 11.40 32.41
C THR A 87 -12.43 10.18 32.66
N SER A 88 -12.57 9.10 31.89
CA SER A 88 -11.78 7.88 32.02
C SER A 88 -11.29 7.38 30.68
N ALA A 89 -10.15 6.69 30.66
CA ALA A 89 -9.65 5.95 29.50
C ALA A 89 -10.26 4.54 29.39
N GLU A 90 -11.17 4.19 30.29
CA GLU A 90 -11.83 2.87 30.27
C GLU A 90 -12.98 2.85 29.25
N ILE A 91 -13.01 1.80 28.43
CA ILE A 91 -14.12 1.53 27.53
C ILE A 91 -15.35 1.14 28.34
N ASP A 92 -16.51 1.67 27.96
CA ASP A 92 -17.79 1.27 28.56
C ASP A 92 -18.06 -0.23 28.24
N PRO A 93 -18.36 -1.07 29.24
CA PRO A 93 -18.58 -2.52 29.06
C PRO A 93 -19.58 -2.88 27.97
N LYS A 94 -20.55 -2.02 27.69
CA LYS A 94 -21.54 -2.25 26.62
C LYS A 94 -20.91 -2.33 25.21
N TYR A 95 -19.69 -1.81 25.02
CA TYR A 95 -18.97 -1.87 23.74
C TYR A 95 -17.93 -3.00 23.65
N TYR A 96 -17.71 -3.78 24.70
CA TYR A 96 -16.71 -4.84 24.70
C TYR A 96 -16.97 -5.88 23.61
N ASP A 97 -18.23 -6.29 23.42
CA ASP A 97 -18.59 -7.26 22.39
C ASP A 97 -18.31 -6.74 20.98
N VAL A 98 -18.61 -5.47 20.74
CA VAL A 98 -18.36 -4.79 19.45
C VAL A 98 -16.87 -4.67 19.18
N VAL A 99 -16.09 -4.23 20.15
CA VAL A 99 -14.63 -4.10 20.02
C VAL A 99 -13.98 -5.47 19.82
N HIS A 100 -14.47 -6.49 20.52
CA HIS A 100 -14.01 -7.87 20.35
C HIS A 100 -14.30 -8.40 18.94
N GLN A 101 -15.50 -8.16 18.43
CA GLN A 101 -15.90 -8.55 17.07
C GLN A 101 -15.04 -7.85 16.01
N ILE A 102 -14.76 -6.55 16.17
CA ILE A 102 -13.84 -5.82 15.28
C ILE A 102 -12.46 -6.47 15.32
N GLY A 103 -11.94 -6.77 16.51
CA GLY A 103 -10.65 -7.44 16.67
C GLY A 103 -10.59 -8.82 15.99
N GLN A 104 -11.64 -9.60 16.09
CA GLN A 104 -11.74 -10.90 15.42
C GLN A 104 -11.78 -10.74 13.90
N LEU A 105 -12.60 -9.82 13.37
CA LEU A 105 -12.66 -9.56 11.93
C LEU A 105 -11.32 -9.10 11.36
N ILE A 106 -10.60 -8.24 12.09
CA ILE A 106 -9.25 -7.84 11.69
C ILE A 106 -8.32 -9.06 11.68
N ALA A 107 -8.32 -9.87 12.73
CA ALA A 107 -7.46 -11.03 12.84
C ALA A 107 -7.73 -12.10 11.76
N ASP A 108 -8.99 -12.28 11.38
CA ASP A 108 -9.44 -13.25 10.38
C ASP A 108 -9.38 -12.71 8.94
N SER A 109 -9.12 -11.41 8.76
CA SER A 109 -9.12 -10.76 7.45
C SER A 109 -8.04 -11.29 6.51
N ASP A 110 -8.28 -11.15 5.22
CA ASP A 110 -7.34 -11.49 4.15
C ASP A 110 -6.02 -10.76 4.27
N LEU A 111 -6.05 -9.51 4.73
CA LEU A 111 -4.87 -8.69 4.94
C LEU A 111 -3.93 -9.27 6.01
N MET A 112 -4.48 -9.81 7.11
CA MET A 112 -3.68 -10.42 8.17
C MET A 112 -3.26 -11.85 7.85
N ASN A 113 -4.04 -12.55 7.03
CA ASN A 113 -3.84 -13.96 6.69
C ASN A 113 -3.33 -14.19 5.25
N ILE A 114 -2.68 -13.20 4.67
CA ILE A 114 -2.22 -13.20 3.28
C ILE A 114 -1.37 -14.43 2.93
N ASN A 115 -0.55 -14.91 3.85
CA ASN A 115 0.32 -16.06 3.66
C ASN A 115 -0.43 -17.40 3.61
N SER A 116 -1.66 -17.44 4.11
CA SER A 116 -2.43 -18.66 4.25
C SER A 116 -3.39 -18.88 3.08
N ARG A 117 -3.60 -17.86 2.23
CA ARG A 117 -4.56 -17.91 1.14
C ARG A 117 -3.88 -18.09 -0.21
N GLU A 118 -4.34 -19.11 -0.94
CA GLU A 118 -3.85 -19.44 -2.28
C GLU A 118 -4.02 -18.28 -3.28
N GLU A 119 -5.07 -17.47 -3.10
CA GLU A 119 -5.43 -16.35 -3.98
C GLU A 119 -4.37 -15.23 -4.00
N HIS A 120 -3.60 -15.11 -2.92
CA HIS A 120 -2.57 -14.06 -2.77
C HIS A 120 -1.15 -14.53 -3.11
N LYS A 121 -0.97 -15.77 -3.59
CA LYS A 121 0.34 -16.30 -3.95
C LYS A 121 1.07 -15.44 -4.98
N SER A 122 0.36 -14.94 -5.97
CA SER A 122 0.94 -14.07 -7.00
C SER A 122 1.49 -12.76 -6.42
N LEU A 123 0.83 -12.19 -5.41
CA LEU A 123 1.31 -11.01 -4.71
C LEU A 123 2.56 -11.33 -3.90
N LEU A 124 2.57 -12.44 -3.17
CA LEU A 124 3.73 -12.89 -2.38
C LEU A 124 4.95 -13.17 -3.26
N GLU A 125 4.76 -13.80 -4.42
CA GLU A 125 5.83 -14.05 -5.39
C GLU A 125 6.43 -12.73 -5.93
N ILE A 126 5.59 -11.73 -6.23
CA ILE A 126 6.07 -10.42 -6.71
C ILE A 126 6.80 -9.68 -5.59
N ILE A 127 6.33 -9.74 -4.36
CA ILE A 127 6.99 -9.15 -3.20
C ILE A 127 8.38 -9.76 -3.01
N ASP A 128 8.49 -11.09 -3.06
CA ASP A 128 9.75 -11.82 -2.91
C ASP A 128 10.74 -11.51 -4.05
N GLN A 129 10.27 -11.52 -5.30
CA GLN A 129 11.08 -11.19 -6.47
C GLN A 129 11.67 -9.76 -6.42
N ASN A 130 10.96 -8.83 -5.80
CA ASN A 130 11.41 -7.45 -5.65
C ASN A 130 12.21 -7.20 -4.36
N ASN A 131 12.51 -8.24 -3.56
CA ASN A 131 13.10 -8.12 -2.22
C ASN A 131 12.36 -7.09 -1.34
N ALA A 132 11.05 -6.98 -1.52
CA ALA A 132 10.18 -6.10 -0.75
C ALA A 132 9.62 -6.85 0.47
N THR A 133 9.08 -6.11 1.42
CA THR A 133 8.39 -6.67 2.58
C THR A 133 7.05 -5.99 2.71
N LEU A 134 5.98 -6.78 2.79
CA LEU A 134 4.68 -6.27 3.16
C LEU A 134 4.60 -6.23 4.68
N ASN A 135 4.41 -5.02 5.22
CA ASN A 135 4.20 -4.81 6.64
C ASN A 135 2.77 -4.32 6.87
N VAL A 136 2.02 -5.04 7.67
CA VAL A 136 0.65 -4.67 8.07
C VAL A 136 0.70 -4.15 9.50
N GLU A 137 0.22 -2.93 9.70
CA GLU A 137 0.16 -2.27 11.00
C GLU A 137 -1.29 -1.98 11.36
N VAL A 138 -1.69 -2.36 12.57
CA VAL A 138 -3.00 -1.99 13.14
C VAL A 138 -2.76 -0.87 14.14
N ARG A 139 -3.36 0.30 13.86
CA ARG A 139 -3.28 1.47 14.73
C ARG A 139 -4.64 1.74 15.36
N CYS A 140 -4.66 1.85 16.69
CA CYS A 140 -5.85 2.23 17.44
C CYS A 140 -5.68 3.66 17.95
N GLU A 141 -6.64 4.53 17.64
CA GLU A 141 -6.68 5.92 18.08
C GLU A 141 -7.98 6.17 18.82
N GLY A 142 -7.90 6.78 20.00
CA GLY A 142 -9.06 7.17 20.79
C GLY A 142 -9.12 8.69 20.90
N HIS A 143 -10.26 9.29 20.56
CA HIS A 143 -10.54 10.71 20.76
C HIS A 143 -11.59 10.85 21.86
N THR A 144 -11.25 11.57 22.92
CA THR A 144 -12.19 11.96 23.99
C THR A 144 -12.69 13.38 23.74
N ASP A 145 -13.82 13.74 24.36
CA ASP A 145 -14.29 15.11 24.40
C ASP A 145 -13.31 16.02 25.17
N ASP A 146 -13.44 17.34 24.97
CA ASP A 146 -12.59 18.37 25.59
C ASP A 146 -12.84 18.54 27.13
N ALA A 147 -13.46 17.58 27.78
CA ALA A 147 -13.66 17.59 29.22
C ALA A 147 -12.31 17.53 29.93
N LYS A 148 -11.99 18.59 30.70
CA LYS A 148 -10.76 18.63 31.49
C LYS A 148 -10.73 17.45 32.45
N LEU A 149 -9.66 16.63 32.34
CA LEU A 149 -9.38 15.59 33.34
C LEU A 149 -9.33 16.26 34.74
N PRO A 150 -9.93 15.64 35.77
CA PRO A 150 -9.77 16.09 37.13
C PRO A 150 -8.30 16.10 37.54
N PRO A 151 -7.85 17.03 38.38
CA PRO A 151 -6.47 17.19 38.80
C PRO A 151 -5.96 15.99 39.58
#